data_4fcf9fea90fdbd953353a6025ceb78b5
#
_entry.id   4fcf9fea90fdbd953353a6025ceb78b5
#
_cell.length_a   1.000
_cell.length_b   1.000
_cell.length_c   1.000
_cell.angle_alpha   90.00
_cell.angle_beta   90.00
_cell.angle_gamma   90.00
#
_symmetry.space_group_name_H-M   'P 1'
#
loop_
_entity.id
_entity.type
_entity.pdbx_description
1 polymer ?
#
loop_
_entity_poly.entity_id
_entity_poly.type
_entity_poly.pdbx_seq_one_letter_code
_entity_poly.pdbx_strand_id
1 'polypeptide(L)'
;MFARINSMGLFGMDSYTVQVEADLSQGLPRFDIVGLPDAAISEAKNRVRSAIKNTGFAFPVSRITVNLAPADTRKEGSVYDLPILMALLKAGRQIDFDSDNTAFIGEVALDGLVRRVDGALPMIITAAKSGIKTVFVPTENAAEGSVVKGIDVIPVRSVEKLIKHLRGEDTIAPARFDDFRDSYAPDEFAPDFRDVRGQAEVKRALEIAAAGGHNIIMVGPPGSGKSMLAKRLPSILPDMTFEESLETTKLYSVAGALPDGVSLITQRPFRSPHHTVSPAGLSGGGTIPRPGEISLAHNGVLFLDELPEFSRQAMEVLRQPMEDSKITISRVSASLSYPCSAMIVCAMNPCPCGYYGHPTRQCTCTQQSVQRYLSRLSGPLLDRLDIHIEVPPVEFASLSGTSQEECSADIRKRVNAARAVQTERLRGSGIACNAKMDAAQTKKFCRPTPEGMILLERVFEKLELSARAYDKILRIARTVADLDGSETVNSDHISQAVQYRSLDRTLWRNVK
;
A
#
# COMPACT_ATOMS: atom_id res chain seq x y z
N MET A 1 2.31 -10.75 44.96
CA MET A 1 1.38 -11.55 44.14
C MET A 1 1.72 -11.27 42.71
N PHE A 2 1.90 -12.29 41.86
CA PHE A 2 2.46 -12.20 40.53
C PHE A 2 1.46 -12.74 39.48
N ALA A 3 1.36 -12.07 38.33
CA ALA A 3 0.67 -12.57 37.15
C ALA A 3 1.41 -12.17 35.88
N ARG A 4 1.30 -13.01 34.84
CA ARG A 4 1.87 -12.78 33.53
C ARG A 4 0.79 -12.91 32.44
N ILE A 5 0.75 -11.96 31.53
CA ILE A 5 -0.22 -11.87 30.43
C ILE A 5 0.52 -11.65 29.13
N ASN A 6 0.11 -12.34 28.06
CA ASN A 6 0.69 -12.13 26.74
C ASN A 6 0.02 -10.94 26.04
N SER A 7 0.84 -10.17 25.38
CA SER A 7 0.47 -9.09 24.46
C SER A 7 1.43 -9.06 23.28
N MET A 8 1.21 -8.13 22.35
CA MET A 8 2.02 -7.94 21.16
C MET A 8 2.47 -6.49 21.04
N GLY A 9 3.70 -6.30 20.58
CA GLY A 9 4.24 -4.98 20.22
C GLY A 9 4.41 -4.84 18.73
N LEU A 10 4.34 -3.62 18.20
CA LEU A 10 4.53 -3.30 16.79
C LEU A 10 5.93 -2.70 16.56
N PHE A 11 6.57 -3.11 15.46
CA PHE A 11 7.82 -2.53 14.99
C PHE A 11 7.81 -2.46 13.45
N GLY A 12 7.45 -1.29 12.90
CA GLY A 12 7.24 -1.14 11.46
C GLY A 12 6.10 -2.03 10.95
N MET A 13 6.39 -2.89 9.99
CA MET A 13 5.45 -3.90 9.45
C MET A 13 5.43 -5.20 10.25
N ASP A 14 6.38 -5.39 11.16
CA ASP A 14 6.52 -6.59 11.97
C ASP A 14 6.00 -6.36 13.38
N SER A 15 5.72 -7.45 14.07
CA SER A 15 5.34 -7.40 15.46
C SER A 15 6.09 -8.47 16.26
N TYR A 16 6.14 -8.31 17.56
CA TYR A 16 6.84 -9.18 18.48
C TYR A 16 5.99 -9.44 19.73
N THR A 17 6.27 -10.55 20.41
CA THR A 17 5.57 -10.90 21.66
C THR A 17 6.04 -10.01 22.80
N VAL A 18 5.11 -9.56 23.62
CA VAL A 18 5.36 -8.82 24.85
C VAL A 18 4.71 -9.56 26.00
N GLN A 19 5.46 -9.82 27.05
CA GLN A 19 4.92 -10.34 28.30
C GLN A 19 4.72 -9.20 29.28
N VAL A 20 3.49 -9.01 29.71
CA VAL A 20 3.09 -8.03 30.71
C VAL A 20 3.07 -8.73 32.06
N GLU A 21 4.05 -8.43 32.92
CA GLU A 21 4.23 -9.03 34.23
C GLU A 21 3.81 -8.01 35.29
N ALA A 22 2.85 -8.38 36.13
CA ALA A 22 2.39 -7.54 37.24
C ALA A 22 2.79 -8.17 38.58
N ASP A 23 3.51 -7.43 39.39
CA ASP A 23 3.81 -7.79 40.79
C ASP A 23 3.15 -6.82 41.77
N LEU A 24 2.41 -7.39 42.72
CA LEU A 24 1.77 -6.70 43.83
C LEU A 24 2.48 -7.06 45.13
N SER A 25 3.30 -6.15 45.66
CA SER A 25 4.09 -6.32 46.86
C SER A 25 3.59 -5.41 48.01
N GLN A 26 3.90 -5.78 49.24
CA GLN A 26 3.61 -4.93 50.40
C GLN A 26 4.47 -3.68 50.41
N GLY A 27 3.91 -2.53 50.79
CA GLY A 27 4.62 -1.27 50.89
C GLY A 27 3.73 -0.07 50.64
N LEU A 28 4.31 1.12 50.60
CA LEU A 28 3.60 2.35 50.26
C LEU A 28 3.00 2.23 48.86
N PRO A 29 1.73 2.60 48.67
CA PRO A 29 1.06 2.53 47.37
C PRO A 29 1.81 3.32 46.30
N ARG A 30 2.30 2.63 45.30
CA ARG A 30 3.01 3.18 44.16
C ARG A 30 2.72 2.34 42.91
N PHE A 31 2.63 2.96 41.77
CA PHE A 31 2.43 2.27 40.47
C PHE A 31 3.54 2.63 39.51
N ASP A 32 4.43 1.69 39.24
CA ASP A 32 5.55 1.83 38.30
C ASP A 32 5.37 0.90 37.12
N ILE A 33 5.68 1.42 35.91
CA ILE A 33 5.78 0.61 34.68
C ILE A 33 7.23 0.69 34.21
N VAL A 34 7.84 -0.47 33.98
CA VAL A 34 9.24 -0.65 33.54
C VAL A 34 9.30 -1.46 32.24
N GLY A 35 10.45 -1.52 31.58
CA GLY A 35 10.61 -2.21 30.28
C GLY A 35 10.62 -1.26 29.10
N LEU A 36 11.24 -0.09 29.24
CA LEU A 36 11.37 0.96 28.22
C LEU A 36 10.03 1.47 27.66
N PRO A 37 9.05 1.85 28.52
CA PRO A 37 7.79 2.42 28.08
C PRO A 37 7.98 3.82 27.48
N ASP A 38 7.18 4.17 26.48
CA ASP A 38 7.05 5.54 26.02
C ASP A 38 6.16 6.40 26.94
N ALA A 39 5.92 7.67 26.55
CA ALA A 39 5.06 8.57 27.33
C ALA A 39 3.60 8.05 27.38
N ALA A 40 3.07 7.51 26.27
CA ALA A 40 1.70 7.01 26.21
C ALA A 40 1.46 5.84 27.16
N ILE A 41 2.42 4.92 27.24
CA ILE A 41 2.38 3.80 28.21
C ILE A 41 2.55 4.32 29.64
N SER A 42 3.37 5.34 29.86
CA SER A 42 3.52 5.95 31.20
C SER A 42 2.20 6.57 31.68
N GLU A 43 1.37 7.10 30.80
CA GLU A 43 0.03 7.61 31.08
C GLU A 43 -1.03 6.51 31.30
N ALA A 44 -0.78 5.30 30.82
CA ALA A 44 -1.67 4.14 31.01
C ALA A 44 -2.00 3.89 32.49
N LYS A 45 -1.09 4.24 33.41
CA LYS A 45 -1.33 4.15 34.86
C LYS A 45 -2.66 4.79 35.28
N ASN A 46 -2.94 5.98 34.76
CA ASN A 46 -4.14 6.74 35.11
C ASN A 46 -5.38 6.15 34.42
N ARG A 47 -5.27 5.78 33.14
CA ARG A 47 -6.38 5.18 32.39
C ARG A 47 -6.78 3.84 33.00
N VAL A 48 -5.84 2.93 33.22
CA VAL A 48 -6.07 1.62 33.81
C VAL A 48 -6.64 1.72 35.23
N ARG A 49 -6.10 2.61 36.07
CA ARG A 49 -6.63 2.83 37.43
C ARG A 49 -8.09 3.28 37.43
N SER A 50 -8.43 4.21 36.57
CA SER A 50 -9.81 4.73 36.46
C SER A 50 -10.74 3.66 35.90
N ALA A 51 -10.32 2.95 34.83
CA ALA A 51 -11.11 1.88 34.23
C ALA A 51 -11.42 0.75 35.22
N ILE A 52 -10.43 0.28 36.00
CA ILE A 52 -10.64 -0.74 37.03
C ILE A 52 -11.71 -0.29 38.03
N LYS A 53 -11.63 0.94 38.54
CA LYS A 53 -12.62 1.48 39.49
C LYS A 53 -14.00 1.64 38.88
N ASN A 54 -14.07 2.19 37.68
CA ASN A 54 -15.36 2.49 37.02
C ASN A 54 -16.07 1.23 36.52
N THR A 55 -15.36 0.12 36.37
CA THR A 55 -15.93 -1.21 36.04
C THR A 55 -16.26 -2.06 37.28
N GLY A 56 -16.19 -1.46 38.50
CA GLY A 56 -16.62 -2.08 39.74
C GLY A 56 -15.58 -3.00 40.40
N PHE A 57 -14.33 -2.97 39.94
CA PHE A 57 -13.23 -3.76 40.53
C PHE A 57 -12.41 -2.93 41.50
N ALA A 58 -11.79 -3.62 42.47
CA ALA A 58 -10.92 -2.99 43.43
C ALA A 58 -9.53 -2.73 42.83
N PHE A 59 -9.09 -1.46 42.81
CA PHE A 59 -7.70 -1.16 42.47
C PHE A 59 -6.79 -1.51 43.65
N PRO A 60 -5.70 -2.30 43.42
CA PRO A 60 -4.85 -2.74 44.52
C PRO A 60 -4.18 -1.58 45.28
N VAL A 61 -4.35 -1.55 46.59
CA VAL A 61 -3.68 -0.58 47.50
C VAL A 61 -2.37 -1.19 47.99
N SER A 62 -1.39 -1.29 47.09
CA SER A 62 -0.08 -1.93 47.33
C SER A 62 0.97 -1.28 46.46
N ARG A 63 2.24 -1.69 46.60
CA ARG A 63 3.27 -1.34 45.63
C ARG A 63 3.07 -2.21 44.38
N ILE A 64 2.77 -1.55 43.25
CA ILE A 64 2.51 -2.16 41.96
C ILE A 64 3.72 -1.95 41.06
N THR A 65 4.29 -3.01 40.52
CA THR A 65 5.31 -2.95 39.50
C THR A 65 4.80 -3.74 38.26
N VAL A 66 4.70 -3.07 37.12
CA VAL A 66 4.40 -3.73 35.86
C VAL A 66 5.64 -3.71 34.98
N ASN A 67 6.09 -4.88 34.54
CA ASN A 67 7.22 -5.01 33.61
C ASN A 67 6.72 -5.43 32.23
N LEU A 68 7.19 -4.75 31.20
CA LEU A 68 6.92 -5.08 29.79
C LEU A 68 8.16 -5.76 29.20
N ALA A 69 8.20 -7.08 29.21
CA ALA A 69 9.31 -7.86 28.69
C ALA A 69 9.16 -8.14 27.18
N PRO A 70 10.26 -8.18 26.40
CA PRO A 70 11.67 -8.00 26.79
C PRO A 70 12.06 -6.55 27.03
N ALA A 71 13.04 -6.28 27.87
CA ALA A 71 13.43 -4.93 28.26
C ALA A 71 14.40 -4.23 27.28
N ASP A 72 14.87 -4.93 26.28
CA ASP A 72 15.79 -4.42 25.26
C ASP A 72 15.09 -3.68 24.10
N THR A 73 13.79 -3.87 23.96
CA THR A 73 12.97 -3.26 22.90
C THR A 73 12.07 -2.18 23.49
N ARG A 74 12.07 -0.99 22.90
CA ARG A 74 11.17 0.11 23.28
C ARG A 74 9.73 -0.25 22.94
N LYS A 75 8.81 -0.04 23.89
CA LYS A 75 7.37 -0.23 23.71
C LYS A 75 6.70 1.12 23.49
N GLU A 76 5.80 1.17 22.54
CA GLU A 76 5.14 2.41 22.12
C GLU A 76 3.62 2.21 22.01
N GLY A 77 2.88 3.29 22.30
CA GLY A 77 1.43 3.36 22.11
C GLY A 77 0.59 2.80 23.26
N SER A 78 -0.72 2.96 23.14
CA SER A 78 -1.73 2.61 24.18
C SER A 78 -2.20 1.15 24.12
N VAL A 79 -1.64 0.34 23.24
CA VAL A 79 -2.02 -1.07 23.00
C VAL A 79 -1.92 -1.96 24.26
N TYR A 80 -1.10 -1.53 25.21
CA TYR A 80 -0.83 -2.28 26.45
C TYR A 80 -1.80 -1.97 27.61
N ASP A 81 -2.73 -1.04 27.47
CA ASP A 81 -3.67 -0.69 28.53
C ASP A 81 -4.49 -1.91 28.97
N LEU A 82 -5.08 -2.64 28.00
CA LEU A 82 -5.89 -3.81 28.27
C LEU A 82 -5.08 -4.95 28.92
N PRO A 83 -3.92 -5.38 28.41
CA PRO A 83 -3.13 -6.43 29.06
C PRO A 83 -2.58 -6.00 30.42
N ILE A 84 -2.25 -4.73 30.65
CA ILE A 84 -1.85 -4.23 31.99
C ILE A 84 -3.05 -4.35 32.96
N LEU A 85 -4.24 -3.94 32.56
CA LEU A 85 -5.44 -4.06 33.36
C LEU A 85 -5.71 -5.52 33.73
N MET A 86 -5.66 -6.44 32.77
CA MET A 86 -5.89 -7.87 32.99
C MET A 86 -4.83 -8.49 33.91
N ALA A 87 -3.55 -8.08 33.75
CA ALA A 87 -2.48 -8.53 34.63
C ALA A 87 -2.69 -8.10 36.11
N LEU A 88 -3.16 -6.85 36.33
CA LEU A 88 -3.46 -6.34 37.65
C LEU A 88 -4.64 -7.07 38.29
N LEU A 89 -5.71 -7.32 37.58
CA LEU A 89 -6.89 -8.05 38.07
C LEU A 89 -6.54 -9.50 38.41
N LYS A 90 -5.73 -10.16 37.55
CA LYS A 90 -5.28 -11.53 37.78
C LYS A 90 -4.31 -11.60 38.98
N ALA A 91 -3.32 -10.71 39.08
CA ALA A 91 -2.43 -10.62 40.21
C ALA A 91 -3.17 -10.35 41.53
N GLY A 92 -4.23 -9.52 41.47
CA GLY A 92 -5.13 -9.23 42.60
C GLY A 92 -6.14 -10.34 42.90
N ARG A 93 -6.11 -11.47 42.21
CA ARG A 93 -7.05 -12.62 42.34
C ARG A 93 -8.52 -12.27 42.21
N GLN A 94 -8.83 -11.21 41.41
CA GLN A 94 -10.22 -10.80 41.18
C GLN A 94 -10.82 -11.54 39.96
N ILE A 95 -9.96 -12.07 39.09
CA ILE A 95 -10.29 -12.91 37.93
C ILE A 95 -9.28 -14.07 37.84
N ASP A 96 -9.72 -15.18 37.24
CA ASP A 96 -8.85 -16.28 36.86
C ASP A 96 -9.19 -16.78 35.47
N PHE A 97 -8.15 -17.05 34.66
CA PHE A 97 -8.27 -17.57 33.30
C PHE A 97 -6.95 -18.12 32.81
N ASP A 98 -6.96 -18.92 31.74
CA ASP A 98 -5.76 -19.42 31.08
C ASP A 98 -5.01 -18.28 30.39
N SER A 99 -3.91 -17.81 30.98
CA SER A 99 -3.09 -16.73 30.45
C SER A 99 -2.02 -17.21 29.47
N ASP A 100 -1.73 -18.50 29.38
CA ASP A 100 -0.64 -19.03 28.55
C ASP A 100 -1.08 -19.12 27.08
N ASN A 101 -2.35 -19.47 26.84
CA ASN A 101 -2.92 -19.60 25.50
C ASN A 101 -3.69 -18.35 25.02
N THR A 102 -3.70 -17.28 25.81
CA THR A 102 -4.43 -16.05 25.51
C THR A 102 -3.51 -14.86 25.38
N ALA A 103 -3.89 -13.89 24.51
CA ALA A 103 -3.25 -12.58 24.42
C ALA A 103 -4.30 -11.47 24.42
N PHE A 104 -3.90 -10.27 24.85
CA PHE A 104 -4.77 -9.10 24.96
C PHE A 104 -4.12 -7.92 24.23
N ILE A 105 -4.91 -7.20 23.45
CA ILE A 105 -4.50 -6.04 22.66
C ILE A 105 -5.61 -5.00 22.77
N GLY A 106 -5.31 -3.76 23.16
CA GLY A 106 -6.32 -2.70 23.18
C GLY A 106 -5.98 -1.53 24.08
N GLU A 107 -6.46 -0.35 23.68
CA GLU A 107 -6.49 0.83 24.53
C GLU A 107 -7.73 0.80 25.41
N VAL A 108 -7.63 1.25 26.66
CA VAL A 108 -8.75 1.29 27.59
C VAL A 108 -9.11 2.74 27.94
N ALA A 109 -10.36 3.10 27.70
CA ALA A 109 -10.93 4.37 28.11
C ALA A 109 -11.22 4.39 29.62
N LEU A 110 -11.39 5.58 30.19
CA LEU A 110 -11.61 5.76 31.63
C LEU A 110 -12.89 5.08 32.15
N ASP A 111 -13.90 4.92 31.28
CA ASP A 111 -15.17 4.24 31.52
C ASP A 111 -15.12 2.72 31.33
N GLY A 112 -13.95 2.18 30.91
CA GLY A 112 -13.74 0.75 30.66
C GLY A 112 -14.11 0.31 29.24
N LEU A 113 -14.42 1.20 28.32
CA LEU A 113 -14.54 0.86 26.89
C LEU A 113 -13.17 0.53 26.33
N VAL A 114 -13.13 -0.46 25.43
CA VAL A 114 -11.89 -0.87 24.73
C VAL A 114 -11.93 -0.23 23.34
N ARG A 115 -10.86 0.50 23.02
CA ARG A 115 -10.74 1.31 21.81
C ARG A 115 -9.78 0.70 20.80
N ARG A 116 -10.03 0.98 19.52
CA ARG A 116 -9.18 0.61 18.39
C ARG A 116 -7.71 0.95 18.60
N VAL A 117 -6.86 0.08 18.06
CA VAL A 117 -5.40 0.28 18.00
C VAL A 117 -4.89 0.12 16.56
N ASP A 118 -3.79 0.81 16.25
CA ASP A 118 -3.13 0.66 14.95
C ASP A 118 -2.28 -0.62 14.92
N GLY A 119 -2.25 -1.31 13.78
CA GLY A 119 -1.39 -2.48 13.59
C GLY A 119 -1.88 -3.76 14.28
N ALA A 120 -3.19 -3.92 14.50
CA ALA A 120 -3.73 -5.13 15.12
C ALA A 120 -3.48 -6.38 14.26
N LEU A 121 -3.64 -6.29 12.94
CA LEU A 121 -3.44 -7.44 12.04
C LEU A 121 -2.04 -8.08 12.14
N PRO A 122 -0.92 -7.35 12.00
CA PRO A 122 0.41 -7.95 12.22
C PRO A 122 0.61 -8.51 13.63
N MET A 123 0.01 -7.89 14.66
CA MET A 123 0.07 -8.39 16.04
C MET A 123 -0.65 -9.74 16.17
N ILE A 124 -1.84 -9.89 15.59
CA ILE A 124 -2.61 -11.13 15.60
C ILE A 124 -1.91 -12.23 14.81
N ILE A 125 -1.30 -11.90 13.65
CA ILE A 125 -0.48 -12.85 12.89
C ILE A 125 0.67 -13.39 13.72
N THR A 126 1.35 -12.52 14.47
CA THR A 126 2.45 -12.93 15.35
C THR A 126 1.96 -13.75 16.54
N ALA A 127 0.82 -13.39 17.15
CA ALA A 127 0.20 -14.19 18.21
C ALA A 127 -0.09 -15.62 17.75
N ALA A 128 -0.69 -15.77 16.54
CA ALA A 128 -0.95 -17.09 15.96
C ALA A 128 0.34 -17.89 15.72
N LYS A 129 1.39 -17.27 15.16
CA LYS A 129 2.71 -17.89 14.95
C LYS A 129 3.39 -18.29 16.26
N SER A 130 3.15 -17.57 17.35
CA SER A 130 3.68 -17.86 18.69
C SER A 130 2.88 -18.94 19.43
N GLY A 131 1.86 -19.53 18.80
CA GLY A 131 1.07 -20.62 19.40
C GLY A 131 -0.08 -20.16 20.28
N ILE A 132 -0.36 -18.87 20.39
CA ILE A 132 -1.53 -18.33 21.10
C ILE A 132 -2.80 -18.83 20.39
N LYS A 133 -3.78 -19.28 21.19
CA LYS A 133 -5.05 -19.85 20.67
C LYS A 133 -6.15 -18.81 20.59
N THR A 134 -6.15 -17.83 21.50
CA THR A 134 -7.20 -16.82 21.60
C THR A 134 -6.57 -15.44 21.77
N VAL A 135 -7.01 -14.47 20.99
CA VAL A 135 -6.64 -13.07 21.14
C VAL A 135 -7.86 -12.19 21.35
N PHE A 136 -7.81 -11.38 22.40
CA PHE A 136 -8.83 -10.39 22.72
C PHE A 136 -8.43 -9.04 22.15
N VAL A 137 -9.27 -8.50 21.24
CA VAL A 137 -8.97 -7.25 20.51
C VAL A 137 -10.16 -6.30 20.59
N PRO A 138 -9.98 -4.99 20.38
CA PRO A 138 -11.09 -4.08 20.24
C PRO A 138 -12.07 -4.53 19.14
N THR A 139 -13.37 -4.27 19.32
CA THR A 139 -14.41 -4.66 18.35
C THR A 139 -14.11 -4.15 16.94
N GLU A 140 -13.56 -2.95 16.83
CA GLU A 140 -13.21 -2.29 15.57
C GLU A 140 -12.05 -2.99 14.83
N ASN A 141 -11.16 -3.68 15.57
CA ASN A 141 -10.04 -4.43 14.98
C ASN A 141 -10.38 -5.90 14.69
N ALA A 142 -11.54 -6.39 15.13
CA ALA A 142 -11.87 -7.80 15.00
C ALA A 142 -12.02 -8.26 13.54
N ALA A 143 -12.51 -7.38 12.66
CA ALA A 143 -12.68 -7.68 11.24
C ALA A 143 -11.33 -7.98 10.57
N GLU A 144 -10.31 -7.11 10.75
CA GLU A 144 -8.97 -7.35 10.20
C GLU A 144 -8.29 -8.58 10.81
N GLY A 145 -8.58 -8.88 12.08
CA GLY A 145 -8.03 -10.05 12.76
C GLY A 145 -8.63 -11.37 12.31
N SER A 146 -9.90 -11.36 11.90
CA SER A 146 -10.65 -12.58 11.53
C SER A 146 -10.05 -13.36 10.35
N VAL A 147 -9.23 -12.71 9.51
CA VAL A 147 -8.56 -13.33 8.37
C VAL A 147 -7.42 -14.27 8.77
N VAL A 148 -6.96 -14.18 10.03
CA VAL A 148 -5.83 -14.96 10.51
C VAL A 148 -6.29 -16.36 10.92
N LYS A 149 -5.80 -17.37 10.24
CA LYS A 149 -6.16 -18.77 10.53
C LYS A 149 -5.40 -19.30 11.76
N GLY A 150 -6.06 -20.18 12.51
CA GLY A 150 -5.45 -20.93 13.62
C GLY A 150 -5.45 -20.20 14.96
N ILE A 151 -6.15 -19.07 15.07
CA ILE A 151 -6.36 -18.30 16.30
C ILE A 151 -7.80 -17.79 16.37
N ASP A 152 -8.42 -17.85 17.54
CA ASP A 152 -9.73 -17.27 17.79
C ASP A 152 -9.59 -15.78 18.14
N VAL A 153 -10.19 -14.91 17.33
CA VAL A 153 -10.17 -13.47 17.54
C VAL A 153 -11.48 -13.04 18.20
N ILE A 154 -11.41 -12.63 19.46
CA ILE A 154 -12.57 -12.27 20.26
C ILE A 154 -12.74 -10.74 20.30
N PRO A 155 -13.86 -10.20 19.76
CA PRO A 155 -14.14 -8.77 19.77
C PRO A 155 -14.54 -8.27 21.16
N VAL A 156 -13.76 -7.36 21.73
CA VAL A 156 -14.00 -6.81 23.07
C VAL A 156 -14.47 -5.36 22.94
N ARG A 157 -15.69 -5.09 23.39
CA ARG A 157 -16.25 -3.74 23.46
C ARG A 157 -15.92 -3.02 24.77
N SER A 158 -15.90 -3.77 25.88
CA SER A 158 -15.62 -3.22 27.20
C SER A 158 -14.98 -4.26 28.13
N VAL A 159 -14.28 -3.79 29.15
CA VAL A 159 -13.68 -4.60 30.21
C VAL A 159 -14.74 -5.44 30.93
N GLU A 160 -15.92 -4.89 31.19
CA GLU A 160 -17.02 -5.61 31.82
C GLU A 160 -17.45 -6.84 31.02
N LYS A 161 -17.68 -6.67 29.70
CA LYS A 161 -18.06 -7.78 28.81
C LYS A 161 -16.95 -8.83 28.71
N LEU A 162 -15.69 -8.40 28.63
CA LEU A 162 -14.55 -9.29 28.62
C LEU A 162 -14.51 -10.17 29.88
N ILE A 163 -14.71 -9.58 31.06
CA ILE A 163 -14.66 -10.33 32.32
C ILE A 163 -15.83 -11.30 32.43
N LYS A 164 -17.04 -10.93 32.00
CA LYS A 164 -18.19 -11.85 31.92
C LYS A 164 -17.91 -13.03 31.00
N HIS A 165 -17.26 -12.77 29.86
CA HIS A 165 -16.84 -13.84 28.94
C HIS A 165 -15.83 -14.80 29.59
N LEU A 166 -14.77 -14.26 30.22
CA LEU A 166 -13.76 -15.07 30.89
C LEU A 166 -14.31 -15.89 32.07
N ARG A 167 -15.40 -15.43 32.72
CA ARG A 167 -16.11 -16.16 33.77
C ARG A 167 -17.13 -17.16 33.23
N GLY A 168 -17.36 -17.18 31.91
CA GLY A 168 -18.40 -18.02 31.29
C GLY A 168 -19.84 -17.53 31.52
N GLU A 169 -20.03 -16.29 32.01
CA GLU A 169 -21.35 -15.71 32.28
C GLU A 169 -22.03 -15.18 30.99
N ASP A 170 -21.24 -14.65 30.06
CA ASP A 170 -21.71 -14.13 28.77
C ASP A 170 -20.63 -14.37 27.71
N THR A 171 -20.87 -15.31 26.80
CA THR A 171 -19.87 -15.73 25.83
C THR A 171 -19.87 -14.82 24.59
N ILE A 172 -18.71 -14.28 24.25
CA ILE A 172 -18.49 -13.51 23.01
C ILE A 172 -18.06 -14.49 21.93
N ALA A 173 -18.78 -14.52 20.79
CA ALA A 173 -18.41 -15.35 19.66
C ALA A 173 -17.15 -14.82 18.98
N PRO A 174 -16.25 -15.70 18.53
CA PRO A 174 -15.09 -15.28 17.72
C PRO A 174 -15.52 -14.61 16.43
N ALA A 175 -14.76 -13.62 16.00
CA ALA A 175 -14.95 -13.00 14.69
C ALA A 175 -14.69 -14.04 13.60
N ARG A 176 -15.55 -14.08 12.58
CA ARG A 176 -15.43 -14.98 11.45
C ARG A 176 -15.09 -14.21 10.20
N PHE A 177 -14.25 -14.79 9.39
CA PHE A 177 -13.94 -14.32 8.04
C PHE A 177 -14.73 -15.18 7.06
N ASP A 178 -15.59 -14.55 6.28
CA ASP A 178 -16.27 -15.17 5.15
C ASP A 178 -15.28 -15.34 3.99
N ASP A 179 -15.67 -15.99 2.89
CA ASP A 179 -14.74 -16.29 1.80
C ASP A 179 -14.16 -14.98 1.21
N PHE A 180 -12.84 -15.01 0.89
CA PHE A 180 -12.14 -13.91 0.21
C PHE A 180 -12.85 -13.45 -1.07
N ARG A 181 -13.53 -14.38 -1.76
CA ARG A 181 -14.29 -14.10 -2.99
C ARG A 181 -15.54 -13.27 -2.75
N ASP A 182 -16.18 -13.42 -1.59
CA ASP A 182 -17.41 -12.69 -1.23
C ASP A 182 -17.11 -11.23 -0.81
N SER A 183 -15.83 -10.93 -0.54
CA SER A 183 -15.37 -9.57 -0.23
C SER A 183 -15.27 -8.66 -1.47
N TYR A 184 -15.44 -9.21 -2.68
CA TYR A 184 -15.47 -8.49 -3.96
C TYR A 184 -16.87 -7.99 -4.28
N ALA A 185 -17.40 -7.02 -3.54
CA ALA A 185 -18.62 -6.33 -3.95
C ALA A 185 -18.29 -5.34 -5.09
N PRO A 186 -18.85 -5.47 -6.30
CA PRO A 186 -18.70 -4.46 -7.33
C PRO A 186 -19.40 -3.17 -6.86
N ASP A 187 -18.65 -2.09 -6.81
CA ASP A 187 -19.21 -0.75 -6.64
C ASP A 187 -19.87 -0.35 -7.97
N GLU A 188 -21.21 -0.32 -8.00
CA GLU A 188 -21.98 0.07 -9.19
C GLU A 188 -21.67 1.50 -9.67
N PHE A 189 -21.12 2.34 -8.81
CA PHE A 189 -20.74 3.72 -9.10
C PHE A 189 -19.22 3.87 -9.36
N ALA A 190 -18.47 2.77 -9.41
CA ALA A 190 -17.05 2.83 -9.71
C ALA A 190 -16.78 3.41 -11.09
N PRO A 191 -15.77 4.27 -11.25
CA PRO A 191 -15.40 4.84 -12.55
C PRO A 191 -15.09 3.74 -13.58
N ASP A 192 -15.72 3.77 -14.75
CA ASP A 192 -15.59 2.77 -15.81
C ASP A 192 -14.97 3.38 -17.08
N PHE A 193 -14.18 2.59 -17.83
CA PHE A 193 -13.59 3.00 -19.10
C PHE A 193 -14.63 3.25 -20.21
N ARG A 194 -15.85 2.72 -20.09
CA ARG A 194 -16.98 3.03 -20.98
C ARG A 194 -17.34 4.52 -20.99
N ASP A 195 -17.03 5.26 -19.91
CA ASP A 195 -17.31 6.69 -19.82
C ASP A 195 -16.29 7.54 -20.58
N VAL A 196 -15.17 6.95 -21.00
CA VAL A 196 -14.12 7.64 -21.73
C VAL A 196 -14.40 7.53 -23.23
N ARG A 197 -14.72 8.65 -23.84
CA ARG A 197 -15.01 8.70 -25.30
C ARG A 197 -13.74 8.80 -26.11
N GLY A 198 -13.61 7.96 -27.13
CA GLY A 198 -12.44 7.92 -28.02
C GLY A 198 -11.13 7.54 -27.29
N GLN A 199 -10.03 8.16 -27.72
CA GLN A 199 -8.68 7.96 -27.12
C GLN A 199 -8.18 6.50 -27.10
N ALA A 200 -8.46 5.75 -28.17
CA ALA A 200 -8.15 4.32 -28.25
C ALA A 200 -6.67 3.98 -27.97
N GLU A 201 -5.74 4.80 -28.48
CA GLU A 201 -4.31 4.61 -28.26
C GLU A 201 -3.92 4.77 -26.78
N VAL A 202 -4.53 5.76 -26.10
CA VAL A 202 -4.27 6.00 -24.68
C VAL A 202 -4.86 4.87 -23.82
N LYS A 203 -6.08 4.41 -24.15
CA LYS A 203 -6.70 3.24 -23.50
C LYS A 203 -5.84 2.00 -23.67
N ARG A 204 -5.32 1.74 -24.89
CA ARG A 204 -4.41 0.60 -25.14
C ARG A 204 -3.10 0.73 -24.35
N ALA A 205 -2.52 1.94 -24.26
CA ALA A 205 -1.34 2.17 -23.43
C ALA A 205 -1.58 1.89 -21.95
N LEU A 206 -2.76 2.29 -21.42
CA LEU A 206 -3.15 2.03 -20.04
C LEU A 206 -3.43 0.54 -19.78
N GLU A 207 -4.04 -0.16 -20.75
CA GLU A 207 -4.22 -1.62 -20.71
C GLU A 207 -2.87 -2.35 -20.63
N ILE A 208 -1.90 -1.99 -21.47
CA ILE A 208 -0.55 -2.55 -21.45
C ILE A 208 0.14 -2.23 -20.11
N ALA A 209 0.02 -0.99 -19.65
CA ALA A 209 0.56 -0.58 -18.37
C ALA A 209 -0.02 -1.39 -17.21
N ALA A 210 -1.34 -1.61 -17.19
CA ALA A 210 -2.04 -2.41 -16.19
C ALA A 210 -1.62 -3.89 -16.25
N ALA A 211 -1.55 -4.48 -17.45
CA ALA A 211 -1.18 -5.88 -17.64
C ALA A 211 0.27 -6.16 -17.21
N GLY A 212 1.21 -5.29 -17.56
CA GLY A 212 2.63 -5.47 -17.28
C GLY A 212 3.11 -4.86 -15.96
N GLY A 213 2.30 -4.02 -15.30
CA GLY A 213 2.73 -3.24 -14.12
C GLY A 213 3.70 -2.10 -14.48
N HIS A 214 3.60 -1.56 -15.71
CA HIS A 214 4.50 -0.54 -16.22
C HIS A 214 4.18 0.85 -15.70
N ASN A 215 5.19 1.61 -15.30
CA ASN A 215 5.05 3.02 -14.95
C ASN A 215 4.79 3.86 -16.22
N ILE A 216 3.85 4.80 -16.14
CA ILE A 216 3.40 5.58 -17.30
C ILE A 216 3.38 7.08 -17.02
N ILE A 217 3.74 7.88 -18.03
CA ILE A 217 3.53 9.33 -18.06
C ILE A 217 2.63 9.72 -19.23
N MET A 218 1.58 10.47 -18.90
CA MET A 218 0.63 11.03 -19.82
C MET A 218 0.91 12.52 -20.02
N VAL A 219 1.19 12.93 -21.24
CA VAL A 219 1.45 14.34 -21.60
C VAL A 219 0.35 14.84 -22.53
N GLY A 220 -0.25 15.97 -22.23
CA GLY A 220 -1.31 16.51 -23.09
C GLY A 220 -1.86 17.85 -22.58
N PRO A 221 -2.66 18.56 -23.40
CA PRO A 221 -3.18 19.86 -23.01
C PRO A 221 -4.16 19.79 -21.85
N PRO A 222 -4.46 20.92 -21.18
CA PRO A 222 -5.51 20.98 -20.18
C PRO A 222 -6.85 20.51 -20.76
N GLY A 223 -7.61 19.75 -19.95
CA GLY A 223 -8.92 19.23 -20.39
C GLY A 223 -8.86 18.00 -21.32
N SER A 224 -7.69 17.42 -21.61
CA SER A 224 -7.56 16.20 -22.43
C SER A 224 -7.99 14.91 -21.70
N GLY A 225 -8.41 14.96 -20.44
CA GLY A 225 -8.94 13.81 -19.72
C GLY A 225 -7.90 12.97 -18.98
N LYS A 226 -6.63 13.40 -18.84
CA LYS A 226 -5.53 12.65 -18.16
C LYS A 226 -5.90 12.15 -16.77
N SER A 227 -6.39 13.05 -15.91
CA SER A 227 -6.78 12.72 -14.52
C SER A 227 -8.02 11.81 -14.49
N MET A 228 -8.94 11.96 -15.48
CA MET A 228 -10.10 11.10 -15.64
C MET A 228 -9.70 9.66 -15.99
N LEU A 229 -8.76 9.50 -16.93
CA LEU A 229 -8.18 8.21 -17.33
C LEU A 229 -7.45 7.54 -16.18
N ALA A 230 -6.60 8.30 -15.46
CA ALA A 230 -5.86 7.78 -14.30
C ALA A 230 -6.79 7.26 -13.19
N LYS A 231 -7.87 7.98 -12.87
CA LYS A 231 -8.85 7.55 -11.86
C LYS A 231 -9.60 6.27 -12.22
N ARG A 232 -9.68 5.93 -13.52
CA ARG A 232 -10.31 4.70 -14.01
C ARG A 232 -9.34 3.51 -14.07
N LEU A 233 -8.05 3.75 -13.99
CA LEU A 233 -7.04 2.69 -14.07
C LEU A 233 -7.25 1.55 -13.06
N PRO A 234 -7.62 1.79 -11.78
CA PRO A 234 -7.91 0.70 -10.85
C PRO A 234 -8.96 -0.29 -11.34
N SER A 235 -9.92 0.15 -12.14
CA SER A 235 -11.00 -0.70 -12.67
C SER A 235 -10.53 -1.74 -13.70
N ILE A 236 -9.35 -1.58 -14.29
CA ILE A 236 -8.76 -2.51 -15.26
C ILE A 236 -7.50 -3.21 -14.73
N LEU A 237 -7.04 -2.89 -13.52
CA LEU A 237 -5.92 -3.61 -12.91
C LEU A 237 -6.29 -5.07 -12.64
N PRO A 238 -5.29 -5.98 -12.65
CA PRO A 238 -5.54 -7.39 -12.32
C PRO A 238 -6.05 -7.52 -10.89
N ASP A 239 -6.89 -8.54 -10.68
CA ASP A 239 -7.41 -8.85 -9.35
C ASP A 239 -6.26 -9.12 -8.37
N MET A 240 -6.48 -8.78 -7.09
CA MET A 240 -5.48 -9.04 -6.05
C MET A 240 -5.49 -10.51 -5.66
N THR A 241 -4.31 -11.07 -5.41
CA THR A 241 -4.23 -12.37 -4.71
C THR A 241 -4.51 -12.17 -3.22
N PHE A 242 -4.76 -13.28 -2.51
CA PHE A 242 -4.95 -13.23 -1.06
C PHE A 242 -3.71 -12.66 -0.34
N GLU A 243 -2.52 -13.04 -0.81
CA GLU A 243 -1.24 -12.57 -0.27
C GLU A 243 -1.05 -11.06 -0.49
N GLU A 244 -1.35 -10.55 -1.71
CA GLU A 244 -1.32 -9.11 -2.01
C GLU A 244 -2.31 -8.35 -1.13
N SER A 245 -3.53 -8.87 -0.96
CA SER A 245 -4.57 -8.28 -0.09
C SER A 245 -4.13 -8.25 1.36
N LEU A 246 -3.57 -9.36 1.87
CA LEU A 246 -3.10 -9.45 3.25
C LEU A 246 -1.93 -8.47 3.52
N GLU A 247 -0.96 -8.38 2.60
CA GLU A 247 0.18 -7.45 2.74
C GLU A 247 -0.29 -5.99 2.70
N THR A 248 -1.20 -5.66 1.78
CA THR A 248 -1.79 -4.32 1.69
C THR A 248 -2.59 -3.99 2.94
N THR A 249 -3.40 -4.92 3.44
CA THR A 249 -4.19 -4.72 4.66
C THR A 249 -3.30 -4.54 5.89
N LYS A 250 -2.22 -5.31 6.03
CA LYS A 250 -1.20 -5.11 7.08
C LYS A 250 -0.65 -3.69 7.06
N LEU A 251 -0.30 -3.19 5.87
CA LEU A 251 0.24 -1.84 5.71
C LEU A 251 -0.75 -0.78 6.15
N TYR A 252 -2.03 -0.91 5.74
CA TYR A 252 -3.10 0.01 6.13
C TYR A 252 -3.45 -0.08 7.63
N SER A 253 -3.40 -1.28 8.21
CA SER A 253 -3.54 -1.49 9.66
C SER A 253 -2.46 -0.74 10.43
N VAL A 254 -1.18 -0.90 10.05
CA VAL A 254 -0.04 -0.20 10.66
C VAL A 254 -0.12 1.32 10.48
N ALA A 255 -0.62 1.78 9.34
CA ALA A 255 -0.80 3.20 9.07
C ALA A 255 -1.97 3.83 9.85
N GLY A 256 -2.84 3.03 10.48
CA GLY A 256 -4.11 3.49 11.06
C GLY A 256 -5.11 3.96 10.01
N ALA A 257 -4.95 3.51 8.76
CA ALA A 257 -5.74 3.95 7.60
C ALA A 257 -6.74 2.89 7.10
N LEU A 258 -6.85 1.75 7.79
CA LEU A 258 -7.82 0.71 7.44
C LEU A 258 -9.22 1.17 7.84
N PRO A 259 -10.21 1.18 6.92
CA PRO A 259 -11.58 1.54 7.26
C PRO A 259 -12.21 0.57 8.27
N ASP A 260 -13.14 1.06 9.08
CA ASP A 260 -13.83 0.24 10.07
C ASP A 260 -14.67 -0.86 9.40
N GLY A 261 -14.63 -2.06 9.97
CA GLY A 261 -15.37 -3.22 9.47
C GLY A 261 -14.77 -3.90 8.24
N VAL A 262 -13.67 -3.37 7.69
CA VAL A 262 -12.96 -4.01 6.57
C VAL A 262 -12.02 -5.09 7.11
N SER A 263 -12.23 -6.33 6.66
CA SER A 263 -11.38 -7.47 6.99
C SER A 263 -10.12 -7.54 6.11
N LEU A 264 -10.29 -7.35 4.79
CA LEU A 264 -9.22 -7.31 3.80
C LEU A 264 -9.46 -6.22 2.76
N ILE A 265 -8.40 -5.55 2.34
CA ILE A 265 -8.41 -4.67 1.17
C ILE A 265 -8.32 -5.56 -0.06
N THR A 266 -9.42 -5.65 -0.81
CA THR A 266 -9.53 -6.49 -2.03
C THR A 266 -9.43 -5.68 -3.32
N GLN A 267 -9.61 -4.35 -3.24
CA GLN A 267 -9.43 -3.44 -4.36
C GLN A 267 -8.04 -2.80 -4.30
N ARG A 268 -7.38 -2.72 -5.46
CA ARG A 268 -6.05 -2.10 -5.55
C ARG A 268 -6.11 -0.62 -5.14
N PRO A 269 -5.31 -0.18 -4.18
CA PRO A 269 -5.33 1.21 -3.72
C PRO A 269 -5.03 2.20 -4.84
N PHE A 270 -5.73 3.34 -4.83
CA PHE A 270 -5.43 4.49 -5.67
C PHE A 270 -5.10 5.69 -4.80
N ARG A 271 -3.84 6.13 -4.83
CA ARG A 271 -3.35 7.27 -4.06
C ARG A 271 -3.01 8.41 -5.00
N SER A 272 -3.53 9.60 -4.71
CA SER A 272 -3.34 10.80 -5.53
C SER A 272 -2.98 11.99 -4.63
N PRO A 273 -1.74 12.05 -4.12
CA PRO A 273 -1.31 13.17 -3.30
C PRO A 273 -1.27 14.46 -4.12
N HIS A 274 -1.64 15.56 -3.49
CA HIS A 274 -1.52 16.89 -4.11
C HIS A 274 -0.04 17.25 -4.30
N HIS A 275 0.30 18.04 -5.33
CA HIS A 275 1.69 18.40 -5.65
C HIS A 275 2.41 19.18 -4.52
N THR A 276 1.67 19.76 -3.57
CA THR A 276 2.23 20.43 -2.37
C THR A 276 2.63 19.47 -1.25
N VAL A 277 2.46 18.16 -1.44
CA VAL A 277 2.84 17.16 -0.43
C VAL A 277 4.33 17.27 -0.10
N SER A 278 4.66 17.18 1.19
CA SER A 278 6.04 17.18 1.63
C SER A 278 6.76 15.87 1.24
N PRO A 279 8.11 15.87 1.10
CA PRO A 279 8.86 14.63 0.92
C PRO A 279 8.54 13.55 1.96
N ALA A 280 8.37 13.97 3.23
CA ALA A 280 7.99 13.06 4.32
C ALA A 280 6.56 12.55 4.21
N GLY A 281 5.63 13.34 3.66
CA GLY A 281 4.27 12.85 3.35
C GLY A 281 4.26 11.78 2.27
N LEU A 282 5.16 11.90 1.27
CA LEU A 282 5.32 10.88 0.22
C LEU A 282 6.00 9.62 0.75
N SER A 283 7.19 9.76 1.36
CA SER A 283 7.99 8.61 1.79
C SER A 283 7.54 7.99 3.10
N GLY A 284 6.83 8.73 3.88
CA GLY A 284 6.62 8.42 5.28
C GLY A 284 7.67 9.09 6.18
N GLY A 285 7.41 9.09 7.47
CA GLY A 285 8.27 9.74 8.46
C GLY A 285 7.53 10.01 9.76
N GLY A 286 8.00 11.01 10.49
CA GLY A 286 7.52 11.35 11.82
C GLY A 286 8.51 10.94 12.90
N THR A 287 8.19 11.25 14.16
CA THR A 287 8.96 10.83 15.33
C THR A 287 8.93 9.31 15.46
N ILE A 288 7.75 8.72 15.25
CA ILE A 288 7.52 7.30 15.02
C ILE A 288 7.33 7.16 13.51
N PRO A 289 8.25 6.48 12.79
CA PRO A 289 8.15 6.37 11.35
C PRO A 289 6.86 5.65 10.93
N ARG A 290 6.00 6.34 10.18
CA ARG A 290 4.77 5.78 9.60
C ARG A 290 4.90 5.72 8.08
N PRO A 291 4.21 4.77 7.40
CA PRO A 291 4.22 4.70 5.94
C PRO A 291 3.59 5.95 5.33
N GLY A 292 4.18 6.43 4.21
CA GLY A 292 3.68 7.57 3.43
C GLY A 292 2.81 7.14 2.24
N GLU A 293 2.43 8.11 1.41
CA GLU A 293 1.55 7.91 0.24
C GLU A 293 2.10 6.87 -0.75
N ILE A 294 3.43 6.79 -0.92
CA ILE A 294 4.06 5.80 -1.79
C ILE A 294 3.83 4.39 -1.27
N SER A 295 3.98 4.18 0.04
CA SER A 295 3.70 2.87 0.65
C SER A 295 2.20 2.57 0.66
N LEU A 296 1.35 3.53 0.96
CA LEU A 296 -0.11 3.36 0.92
C LEU A 296 -0.64 3.04 -0.50
N ALA A 297 0.13 3.32 -1.56
CA ALA A 297 -0.16 2.90 -2.92
C ALA A 297 0.31 1.46 -3.23
N HIS A 298 0.85 0.73 -2.26
CA HIS A 298 1.36 -0.63 -2.44
C HIS A 298 0.33 -1.56 -3.08
N ASN A 299 0.75 -2.36 -4.06
CA ASN A 299 -0.09 -3.23 -4.91
C ASN A 299 -1.20 -2.49 -5.69
N GLY A 300 -1.09 -1.16 -5.81
CA GLY A 300 -2.06 -0.30 -6.47
C GLY A 300 -1.39 0.76 -7.35
N VAL A 301 -1.97 1.97 -7.35
CA VAL A 301 -1.56 3.09 -8.20
C VAL A 301 -1.18 4.29 -7.34
N LEU A 302 -0.02 4.87 -7.62
CA LEU A 302 0.36 6.22 -7.18
C LEU A 302 0.20 7.16 -8.37
N PHE A 303 -0.81 8.01 -8.33
CA PHE A 303 -1.07 9.01 -9.37
C PHE A 303 -0.50 10.37 -8.97
N LEU A 304 0.38 10.91 -9.81
CA LEU A 304 1.03 12.20 -9.64
C LEU A 304 0.56 13.14 -10.75
N ASP A 305 -0.46 13.93 -10.46
CA ASP A 305 -0.96 14.94 -11.38
C ASP A 305 -0.07 16.18 -11.34
N GLU A 306 0.04 16.90 -12.47
CA GLU A 306 0.89 18.09 -12.58
C GLU A 306 2.34 17.82 -12.13
N LEU A 307 2.95 16.72 -12.57
CA LEU A 307 4.26 16.24 -12.11
C LEU A 307 5.35 17.34 -12.00
N PRO A 308 5.50 18.31 -12.94
CA PRO A 308 6.51 19.36 -12.83
C PRO A 308 6.26 20.38 -11.70
N GLU A 309 5.08 20.36 -11.05
CA GLU A 309 4.76 21.25 -9.92
C GLU A 309 5.16 20.65 -8.56
N PHE A 310 5.49 19.37 -8.51
CA PHE A 310 6.08 18.77 -7.30
C PHE A 310 7.46 19.35 -7.02
N SER A 311 7.80 19.48 -5.73
CA SER A 311 9.14 19.89 -5.35
C SER A 311 10.19 18.89 -5.84
N ARG A 312 11.39 19.37 -6.16
CA ARG A 312 12.50 18.52 -6.61
C ARG A 312 12.82 17.42 -5.60
N GLN A 313 12.76 17.75 -4.31
CA GLN A 313 12.99 16.77 -3.23
C GLN A 313 11.91 15.68 -3.20
N ALA A 314 10.63 16.04 -3.41
CA ALA A 314 9.54 15.07 -3.49
C ALA A 314 9.72 14.11 -4.67
N MET A 315 10.15 14.61 -5.82
CA MET A 315 10.44 13.75 -6.99
C MET A 315 11.65 12.83 -6.79
N GLU A 316 12.68 13.28 -6.07
CA GLU A 316 13.86 12.45 -5.78
C GLU A 316 13.51 11.24 -4.89
N VAL A 317 12.57 11.40 -3.96
CA VAL A 317 12.12 10.32 -3.08
C VAL A 317 11.48 9.16 -3.86
N LEU A 318 10.93 9.41 -5.06
CA LEU A 318 10.32 8.36 -5.91
C LEU A 318 11.34 7.38 -6.49
N ARG A 319 12.64 7.74 -6.56
CA ARG A 319 13.65 6.93 -7.26
C ARG A 319 13.85 5.56 -6.62
N GLN A 320 14.02 5.51 -5.30
CA GLN A 320 14.22 4.25 -4.59
C GLN A 320 13.01 3.31 -4.72
N PRO A 321 11.76 3.74 -4.47
CA PRO A 321 10.57 2.92 -4.67
C PRO A 321 10.44 2.31 -6.06
N MET A 322 10.79 3.08 -7.10
CA MET A 322 10.70 2.61 -8.48
C MET A 322 11.71 1.51 -8.82
N GLU A 323 12.84 1.44 -8.12
CA GLU A 323 13.89 0.43 -8.34
C GLU A 323 13.73 -0.76 -7.39
N ASP A 324 13.59 -0.49 -6.08
CA ASP A 324 13.67 -1.50 -5.03
C ASP A 324 12.30 -2.05 -4.61
N SER A 325 11.19 -1.44 -5.04
CA SER A 325 9.83 -1.74 -4.58
C SER A 325 9.67 -1.70 -3.05
N LYS A 326 10.53 -0.94 -2.38
CA LYS A 326 10.51 -0.68 -0.94
C LYS A 326 11.05 0.70 -0.64
N ILE A 327 10.64 1.27 0.49
CA ILE A 327 11.13 2.54 0.98
C ILE A 327 11.67 2.35 2.39
N THR A 328 12.88 2.86 2.63
CA THR A 328 13.53 2.77 3.95
C THR A 328 13.54 4.14 4.59
N ILE A 329 12.97 4.23 5.78
CA ILE A 329 12.95 5.44 6.60
C ILE A 329 13.96 5.24 7.73
N SER A 330 15.10 5.91 7.63
CA SER A 330 16.15 5.87 8.67
C SER A 330 16.00 7.06 9.61
N ARG A 331 15.99 6.80 10.92
CA ARG A 331 15.99 7.78 11.99
C ARG A 331 17.02 7.35 13.04
N VAL A 332 17.37 8.25 13.94
CA VAL A 332 18.32 7.96 15.03
C VAL A 332 17.85 6.78 15.89
N SER A 333 16.53 6.62 16.04
CA SER A 333 15.92 5.60 16.89
C SER A 333 15.71 4.25 16.19
N ALA A 334 15.52 4.24 14.85
CA ALA A 334 15.21 3.03 14.09
C ALA A 334 15.35 3.23 12.58
N SER A 335 15.61 2.13 11.87
CA SER A 335 15.51 2.06 10.41
C SER A 335 14.38 1.09 10.05
N LEU A 336 13.30 1.60 9.47
CA LEU A 336 12.13 0.83 9.09
C LEU A 336 11.98 0.79 7.58
N SER A 337 11.62 -0.37 7.05
CA SER A 337 11.37 -0.56 5.62
C SER A 337 9.89 -0.91 5.39
N TYR A 338 9.27 -0.20 4.44
CA TYR A 338 7.90 -0.43 4.04
C TYR A 338 7.85 -0.88 2.57
N PRO A 339 7.00 -1.84 2.21
CA PRO A 339 6.81 -2.23 0.83
C PRO A 339 6.12 -1.12 0.05
N CYS A 340 6.46 -0.99 -1.24
CA CYS A 340 5.88 0.02 -2.13
C CYS A 340 5.91 -0.42 -3.60
N SER A 341 5.42 -1.63 -3.87
CA SER A 341 5.25 -2.13 -5.23
C SER A 341 4.03 -1.47 -5.90
N ALA A 342 4.09 -0.15 -6.09
CA ALA A 342 3.06 0.62 -6.75
C ALA A 342 3.36 0.83 -8.24
N MET A 343 2.31 0.91 -9.05
CA MET A 343 2.37 1.42 -10.42
C MET A 343 2.34 2.95 -10.36
N ILE A 344 3.39 3.61 -10.85
CA ILE A 344 3.47 5.07 -10.86
C ILE A 344 2.87 5.58 -12.16
N VAL A 345 1.84 6.41 -12.03
CA VAL A 345 1.13 7.06 -13.11
C VAL A 345 1.32 8.56 -12.97
N CYS A 346 1.92 9.18 -13.97
CA CYS A 346 2.18 10.61 -13.97
C CYS A 346 1.33 11.30 -15.03
N ALA A 347 0.89 12.52 -14.75
CA ALA A 347 0.25 13.38 -15.74
C ALA A 347 0.90 14.77 -15.73
N MET A 348 1.03 15.37 -16.91
CA MET A 348 1.53 16.73 -17.04
C MET A 348 1.06 17.42 -18.31
N ASN A 349 1.19 18.72 -18.35
CA ASN A 349 1.03 19.51 -19.55
C ASN A 349 2.38 19.58 -20.31
N PRO A 350 2.38 19.81 -21.64
CA PRO A 350 3.61 19.89 -22.42
C PRO A 350 4.41 21.19 -22.17
N CYS A 351 3.79 22.22 -21.58
CA CYS A 351 4.41 23.49 -21.23
C CYS A 351 3.57 24.23 -20.17
N PRO A 352 4.01 25.37 -19.62
CA PRO A 352 3.23 26.13 -18.63
C PRO A 352 1.84 26.56 -19.08
N CYS A 353 1.65 26.96 -20.35
CA CYS A 353 0.31 27.29 -20.88
C CYS A 353 -0.49 26.05 -21.29
N GLY A 354 0.17 24.89 -21.46
CA GLY A 354 -0.45 23.62 -21.82
C GLY A 354 -0.65 23.37 -23.32
N TYR A 355 -0.28 24.31 -24.20
CA TYR A 355 -0.60 24.22 -25.66
C TYR A 355 0.63 24.05 -26.57
N TYR A 356 1.78 23.69 -26.05
CA TYR A 356 2.95 23.39 -26.88
C TYR A 356 2.69 22.13 -27.72
N GLY A 357 2.82 22.26 -29.07
CA GLY A 357 2.50 21.19 -30.01
C GLY A 357 1.00 20.99 -30.30
N HIS A 358 0.10 21.82 -29.74
CA HIS A 358 -1.34 21.67 -29.95
C HIS A 358 -1.74 21.98 -31.38
N PRO A 359 -2.59 21.13 -32.04
CA PRO A 359 -2.90 21.28 -33.48
C PRO A 359 -3.68 22.54 -33.82
N THR A 360 -4.53 23.05 -32.94
CA THR A 360 -5.45 24.18 -33.21
C THR A 360 -5.22 25.40 -32.35
N ARG A 361 -4.54 25.29 -31.19
CA ARG A 361 -4.27 26.41 -30.28
C ARG A 361 -2.80 26.76 -30.28
N GLN A 362 -2.47 28.04 -30.44
CA GLN A 362 -1.09 28.50 -30.40
C GLN A 362 -0.55 28.57 -29.00
N CYS A 363 0.65 28.00 -28.79
CA CYS A 363 1.39 28.12 -27.53
C CYS A 363 1.89 29.57 -27.37
N THR A 364 1.69 30.12 -26.17
CA THR A 364 2.13 31.48 -25.81
C THR A 364 3.46 31.52 -25.09
N CYS A 365 4.03 30.35 -24.76
CA CYS A 365 5.28 30.24 -24.01
C CYS A 365 6.48 30.50 -24.92
N THR A 366 7.50 31.20 -24.39
CA THR A 366 8.80 31.25 -25.03
C THR A 366 9.49 29.88 -24.95
N GLN A 367 10.35 29.58 -25.91
CA GLN A 367 11.10 28.32 -25.91
C GLN A 367 11.92 28.11 -24.62
N GLN A 368 12.48 29.19 -24.09
CA GLN A 368 13.20 29.15 -22.80
C GLN A 368 12.28 28.80 -21.63
N SER A 369 11.03 29.29 -21.64
CA SER A 369 10.03 28.96 -20.60
C SER A 369 9.63 27.48 -20.67
N VAL A 370 9.44 26.94 -21.89
CA VAL A 370 9.17 25.51 -22.11
C VAL A 370 10.32 24.66 -21.59
N GLN A 371 11.55 24.97 -21.98
CA GLN A 371 12.75 24.25 -21.52
C GLN A 371 12.90 24.29 -20.01
N ARG A 372 12.71 25.45 -19.37
CA ARG A 372 12.75 25.57 -17.89
C ARG A 372 11.67 24.74 -17.20
N TYR A 373 10.48 24.66 -17.79
CA TYR A 373 9.38 23.84 -17.26
C TYR A 373 9.72 22.35 -17.35
N LEU A 374 10.17 21.87 -18.50
CA LEU A 374 10.56 20.48 -18.73
C LEU A 374 11.77 20.07 -17.90
N SER A 375 12.76 20.98 -17.72
CA SER A 375 13.96 20.71 -16.92
C SER A 375 13.73 20.54 -15.41
N ARG A 376 12.50 20.80 -14.92
CA ARG A 376 12.09 20.41 -13.56
C ARG A 376 12.10 18.89 -13.38
N LEU A 377 11.84 18.14 -14.46
CA LEU A 377 11.92 16.68 -14.48
C LEU A 377 13.36 16.25 -14.73
N SER A 378 13.87 15.37 -13.88
CA SER A 378 15.22 14.85 -14.09
C SER A 378 15.21 13.71 -15.11
N GLY A 379 16.25 13.64 -15.96
CA GLY A 379 16.45 12.53 -16.89
C GLY A 379 16.33 11.16 -16.20
N PRO A 380 16.99 10.93 -15.06
CA PRO A 380 16.87 9.68 -14.31
C PRO A 380 15.46 9.31 -13.87
N LEU A 381 14.56 10.28 -13.59
CA LEU A 381 13.15 9.99 -13.29
C LEU A 381 12.42 9.55 -14.54
N LEU A 382 12.57 10.28 -15.65
CA LEU A 382 11.99 9.93 -16.95
C LEU A 382 12.45 8.56 -17.44
N ASP A 383 13.71 8.22 -17.22
CA ASP A 383 14.27 6.90 -17.55
C ASP A 383 13.63 5.76 -16.72
N ARG A 384 12.96 6.03 -15.62
CA ARG A 384 12.25 5.04 -14.80
C ARG A 384 10.78 4.87 -15.17
N LEU A 385 10.20 5.83 -15.90
CA LEU A 385 8.88 5.68 -16.51
C LEU A 385 9.01 4.84 -17.79
N ASP A 386 8.17 3.81 -17.93
CA ASP A 386 8.31 2.83 -18.99
C ASP A 386 7.59 3.29 -20.27
N ILE A 387 6.36 3.77 -20.10
CA ILE A 387 5.46 4.21 -21.16
C ILE A 387 5.33 5.72 -21.12
N HIS A 388 5.59 6.37 -22.24
CA HIS A 388 5.38 7.80 -22.44
C HIS A 388 4.33 7.97 -23.53
N ILE A 389 3.16 8.53 -23.18
CA ILE A 389 2.04 8.67 -24.12
C ILE A 389 1.56 10.11 -24.21
N GLU A 390 1.31 10.57 -25.42
CA GLU A 390 0.63 11.83 -25.67
C GLU A 390 -0.89 11.61 -25.60
N VAL A 391 -1.58 12.47 -24.84
CA VAL A 391 -3.04 12.45 -24.71
C VAL A 391 -3.59 13.62 -25.53
N PRO A 392 -4.09 13.37 -26.74
CA PRO A 392 -4.62 14.43 -27.60
C PRO A 392 -5.91 15.02 -27.00
N PRO A 393 -6.29 16.25 -27.41
CA PRO A 393 -7.59 16.79 -27.07
C PRO A 393 -8.70 15.91 -27.65
N VAL A 394 -9.80 15.76 -26.90
CA VAL A 394 -10.95 14.98 -27.40
C VAL A 394 -11.67 15.74 -28.49
N GLU A 395 -11.87 15.11 -29.63
CA GLU A 395 -12.62 15.68 -30.74
C GLU A 395 -14.13 15.72 -30.45
N PHE A 396 -14.81 16.79 -30.89
CA PHE A 396 -16.25 16.94 -30.68
C PHE A 396 -17.06 15.77 -31.25
N ALA A 397 -16.63 15.26 -32.41
CA ALA A 397 -17.26 14.10 -33.05
C ALA A 397 -17.26 12.85 -32.18
N SER A 398 -16.18 12.62 -31.40
CA SER A 398 -16.07 11.52 -30.45
C SER A 398 -16.98 11.70 -29.22
N LEU A 399 -17.23 12.97 -28.81
CA LEU A 399 -18.10 13.26 -27.66
C LEU A 399 -19.60 13.11 -28.03
N SER A 400 -19.97 13.45 -29.25
CA SER A 400 -21.38 13.39 -29.76
C SER A 400 -21.75 12.03 -30.34
N GLY A 401 -20.78 11.14 -30.55
CA GLY A 401 -21.00 9.82 -31.14
C GLY A 401 -21.79 8.89 -30.18
N THR A 402 -22.61 8.01 -30.79
CA THR A 402 -23.38 6.96 -30.09
C THR A 402 -22.60 5.64 -29.98
N SER A 403 -21.31 5.61 -30.34
CA SER A 403 -20.50 4.39 -30.25
C SER A 403 -20.41 3.88 -28.82
N GLN A 404 -20.66 2.59 -28.66
CA GLN A 404 -20.54 1.93 -27.37
C GLN A 404 -19.06 1.70 -27.09
N GLU A 405 -18.54 2.38 -26.10
CA GLU A 405 -17.15 2.23 -25.65
C GLU A 405 -16.99 0.94 -24.85
N GLU A 406 -15.80 0.36 -24.87
CA GLU A 406 -15.49 -0.86 -24.16
C GLU A 406 -15.54 -0.67 -22.64
N CYS A 407 -16.14 -1.61 -21.91
CA CYS A 407 -16.24 -1.55 -20.45
C CYS A 407 -14.96 -2.03 -19.76
N SER A 408 -14.73 -1.53 -18.55
CA SER A 408 -13.58 -1.92 -17.73
C SER A 408 -13.51 -3.42 -17.48
N ALA A 409 -14.65 -4.09 -17.37
CA ALA A 409 -14.69 -5.53 -17.10
C ALA A 409 -14.09 -6.37 -18.24
N ASP A 410 -14.30 -5.98 -19.50
CA ASP A 410 -13.75 -6.70 -20.66
C ASP A 410 -12.24 -6.45 -20.79
N ILE A 411 -11.77 -5.23 -20.57
CA ILE A 411 -10.34 -4.91 -20.48
C ILE A 411 -9.68 -5.72 -19.35
N ARG A 412 -10.29 -5.76 -18.17
CA ARG A 412 -9.77 -6.51 -17.01
C ARG A 412 -9.64 -8.01 -17.29
N LYS A 413 -10.56 -8.61 -18.04
CA LYS A 413 -10.45 -10.03 -18.44
C LYS A 413 -9.15 -10.27 -19.22
N ARG A 414 -8.82 -9.44 -20.20
CA ARG A 414 -7.58 -9.55 -20.99
C ARG A 414 -6.34 -9.31 -20.11
N VAL A 415 -6.41 -8.31 -19.25
CA VAL A 415 -5.34 -8.00 -18.29
C VAL A 415 -5.09 -9.17 -17.33
N ASN A 416 -6.15 -9.78 -16.78
CA ASN A 416 -6.04 -10.96 -15.93
C ASN A 416 -5.44 -12.16 -16.67
N ALA A 417 -5.84 -12.40 -17.91
CA ALA A 417 -5.29 -13.48 -18.74
C ALA A 417 -3.79 -13.28 -18.99
N ALA A 418 -3.37 -12.06 -19.38
CA ALA A 418 -1.97 -11.73 -19.57
C ALA A 418 -1.16 -11.86 -18.26
N ARG A 419 -1.73 -11.42 -17.13
CA ARG A 419 -1.08 -11.52 -15.82
C ARG A 419 -0.92 -12.99 -15.38
N ALA A 420 -1.88 -13.86 -15.65
CA ALA A 420 -1.77 -15.29 -15.36
C ALA A 420 -0.58 -15.92 -16.09
N VAL A 421 -0.39 -15.59 -17.38
CA VAL A 421 0.77 -16.04 -18.18
C VAL A 421 2.09 -15.55 -17.58
N GLN A 422 2.15 -14.29 -17.13
CA GLN A 422 3.34 -13.71 -16.49
C GLN A 422 3.65 -14.39 -15.16
N THR A 423 2.64 -14.61 -14.33
CA THR A 423 2.80 -15.28 -13.03
C THR A 423 3.34 -16.69 -13.18
N GLU A 424 2.83 -17.45 -14.17
CA GLU A 424 3.33 -18.80 -14.46
C GLU A 424 4.78 -18.77 -14.97
N ARG A 425 5.08 -17.85 -15.91
CA ARG A 425 6.44 -17.68 -16.47
C ARG A 425 7.47 -17.30 -15.40
N LEU A 426 7.07 -16.45 -14.42
CA LEU A 426 7.93 -15.91 -13.37
C LEU A 426 7.83 -16.69 -12.05
N ARG A 427 7.18 -17.85 -12.05
CA ARG A 427 7.00 -18.69 -10.85
C ARG A 427 8.33 -18.97 -10.16
N GLY A 428 8.38 -18.77 -8.85
CA GLY A 428 9.58 -18.97 -8.02
C GLY A 428 10.59 -17.83 -8.02
N SER A 429 10.37 -16.75 -8.80
CA SER A 429 11.25 -15.59 -8.82
C SER A 429 10.88 -14.50 -7.81
N GLY A 430 9.71 -14.59 -7.18
CA GLY A 430 9.16 -13.54 -6.32
C GLY A 430 8.67 -12.30 -7.08
N ILE A 431 8.54 -12.39 -8.41
CA ILE A 431 8.13 -11.30 -9.30
C ILE A 431 6.80 -11.67 -9.94
N ALA A 432 5.84 -10.73 -9.94
CA ALA A 432 4.49 -10.98 -10.44
C ALA A 432 4.21 -10.41 -11.84
N CYS A 433 5.09 -9.58 -12.43
CA CYS A 433 4.82 -8.89 -13.68
C CYS A 433 6.07 -8.56 -14.50
N ASN A 434 5.88 -8.34 -15.80
CA ASN A 434 6.98 -8.12 -16.75
C ASN A 434 7.81 -6.86 -16.43
N ALA A 435 7.21 -5.78 -15.93
CA ALA A 435 7.94 -4.55 -15.62
C ALA A 435 9.02 -4.74 -14.54
N LYS A 436 8.86 -5.74 -13.68
CA LYS A 436 9.78 -6.03 -12.58
C LYS A 436 10.88 -7.05 -12.93
N MET A 437 10.89 -7.59 -14.14
CA MET A 437 11.96 -8.50 -14.61
C MET A 437 13.33 -7.83 -14.52
N ASP A 438 14.33 -8.59 -14.07
CA ASP A 438 15.74 -8.20 -14.15
C ASP A 438 16.29 -8.37 -15.58
N ALA A 439 17.55 -8.00 -15.80
CA ALA A 439 18.19 -8.10 -17.11
C ALA A 439 18.31 -9.55 -17.61
N ALA A 440 18.57 -10.51 -16.71
CA ALA A 440 18.69 -11.94 -17.07
C ALA A 440 17.34 -12.53 -17.51
N GLN A 441 16.28 -12.19 -16.75
CA GLN A 441 14.90 -12.58 -17.06
C GLN A 441 14.41 -11.93 -18.35
N THR A 442 14.70 -10.63 -18.57
CA THR A 442 14.39 -9.90 -19.79
C THR A 442 15.03 -10.59 -21.00
N LYS A 443 16.34 -10.91 -20.92
CA LYS A 443 17.03 -11.63 -21.98
C LYS A 443 16.47 -13.01 -22.26
N LYS A 444 16.01 -13.71 -21.22
CA LYS A 444 15.43 -15.06 -21.32
C LYS A 444 14.03 -15.06 -21.91
N PHE A 445 13.15 -14.18 -21.45
CA PHE A 445 11.70 -14.25 -21.72
C PHE A 445 11.19 -13.24 -22.75
N CYS A 446 11.96 -12.18 -23.07
CA CYS A 446 11.56 -11.13 -24.00
C CYS A 446 12.30 -11.20 -25.33
N ARG A 447 12.80 -12.37 -25.74
CA ARG A 447 13.58 -12.54 -26.96
C ARG A 447 12.70 -12.30 -28.21
N PRO A 448 13.02 -11.31 -29.06
CA PRO A 448 12.28 -11.06 -30.29
C PRO A 448 12.53 -12.12 -31.35
N THR A 449 11.61 -12.23 -32.32
CA THR A 449 11.87 -12.93 -33.58
C THR A 449 13.01 -12.26 -34.37
N PRO A 450 13.61 -12.92 -35.36
CA PRO A 450 14.69 -12.30 -36.18
C PRO A 450 14.25 -10.97 -36.81
N GLU A 451 13.03 -10.89 -37.33
CA GLU A 451 12.46 -9.67 -37.93
C GLU A 451 12.29 -8.56 -36.88
N GLY A 452 11.79 -8.95 -35.67
CA GLY A 452 11.65 -8.02 -34.54
C GLY A 452 13.00 -7.49 -34.06
N MET A 453 14.05 -8.33 -34.07
CA MET A 453 15.41 -7.91 -33.73
C MET A 453 15.99 -6.89 -34.72
N ILE A 454 15.82 -7.13 -36.02
CA ILE A 454 16.25 -6.19 -37.07
C ILE A 454 15.56 -4.82 -36.90
N LEU A 455 14.24 -4.85 -36.63
CA LEU A 455 13.52 -3.61 -36.36
C LEU A 455 14.05 -2.88 -35.12
N LEU A 456 14.26 -3.61 -34.03
CA LEU A 456 14.77 -3.05 -32.78
C LEU A 456 16.17 -2.44 -32.94
N GLU A 457 17.07 -3.09 -33.67
CA GLU A 457 18.42 -2.58 -33.98
C GLU A 457 18.34 -1.24 -34.73
N ARG A 458 17.55 -1.17 -35.81
CA ARG A 458 17.35 0.08 -36.58
C ARG A 458 16.77 1.21 -35.71
N VAL A 459 15.84 0.88 -34.83
CA VAL A 459 15.24 1.86 -33.91
C VAL A 459 16.24 2.31 -32.85
N PHE A 460 17.02 1.39 -32.31
CA PHE A 460 18.05 1.68 -31.32
C PHE A 460 19.07 2.71 -31.83
N GLU A 461 19.58 2.51 -33.06
CA GLU A 461 20.48 3.44 -33.72
C GLU A 461 19.83 4.78 -34.05
N LYS A 462 18.62 4.74 -34.66
CA LYS A 462 17.91 5.95 -35.13
C LYS A 462 17.45 6.85 -33.99
N LEU A 463 17.08 6.28 -32.85
CA LEU A 463 16.57 7.02 -31.67
C LEU A 463 17.66 7.26 -30.62
N GLU A 464 18.89 6.77 -30.80
CA GLU A 464 20.01 6.90 -29.84
C GLU A 464 19.59 6.41 -28.44
N LEU A 465 18.94 5.23 -28.36
CA LEU A 465 18.37 4.72 -27.12
C LEU A 465 19.43 4.31 -26.12
N SER A 466 19.17 4.53 -24.83
CA SER A 466 20.02 3.99 -23.75
C SER A 466 19.77 2.47 -23.56
N ALA A 467 20.74 1.76 -22.96
CA ALA A 467 20.56 0.35 -22.60
C ALA A 467 19.33 0.11 -21.72
N ARG A 468 18.99 1.07 -20.82
CA ARG A 468 17.78 0.99 -20.00
C ARG A 468 16.50 1.09 -20.86
N ALA A 469 16.47 1.96 -21.85
CA ALA A 469 15.36 2.08 -22.79
C ALA A 469 15.17 0.80 -23.61
N TYR A 470 16.26 0.16 -24.04
CA TYR A 470 16.24 -1.12 -24.72
C TYR A 470 15.53 -2.21 -23.89
N ASP A 471 15.95 -2.42 -22.64
CA ASP A 471 15.32 -3.41 -21.76
C ASP A 471 13.83 -3.12 -21.53
N LYS A 472 13.44 -1.85 -21.41
CA LYS A 472 12.04 -1.44 -21.25
C LYS A 472 11.19 -1.74 -22.47
N ILE A 473 11.69 -1.43 -23.67
CA ILE A 473 11.01 -1.77 -24.92
C ILE A 473 10.75 -3.28 -25.00
N LEU A 474 11.74 -4.10 -24.64
CA LEU A 474 11.57 -5.55 -24.63
C LEU A 474 10.50 -6.01 -23.62
N ARG A 475 10.48 -5.46 -22.40
CA ARG A 475 9.46 -5.81 -21.40
C ARG A 475 8.06 -5.36 -21.81
N ILE A 476 7.93 -4.17 -22.42
CA ILE A 476 6.65 -3.69 -22.96
C ILE A 476 6.21 -4.58 -24.11
N ALA A 477 7.09 -4.88 -25.07
CA ALA A 477 6.80 -5.76 -26.20
C ALA A 477 6.37 -7.16 -25.76
N ARG A 478 7.00 -7.71 -24.68
CA ARG A 478 6.57 -8.97 -24.07
C ARG A 478 5.16 -8.85 -23.48
N THR A 479 4.83 -7.71 -22.86
CA THR A 479 3.48 -7.49 -22.30
C THR A 479 2.44 -7.38 -23.40
N VAL A 480 2.76 -6.70 -24.51
CA VAL A 480 1.89 -6.65 -25.69
C VAL A 480 1.63 -8.06 -26.24
N ALA A 481 2.69 -8.87 -26.39
CA ALA A 481 2.58 -10.24 -26.85
C ALA A 481 1.76 -11.12 -25.89
N ASP A 482 1.85 -10.91 -24.57
CA ASP A 482 1.03 -11.63 -23.58
C ASP A 482 -0.46 -11.26 -23.70
N LEU A 483 -0.78 -9.97 -23.97
CA LEU A 483 -2.14 -9.51 -24.21
C LEU A 483 -2.73 -10.06 -25.50
N ASP A 484 -1.89 -10.24 -26.53
CA ASP A 484 -2.28 -10.78 -27.82
C ASP A 484 -2.24 -12.33 -27.85
N GLY A 485 -1.92 -12.98 -26.71
CA GLY A 485 -1.84 -14.44 -26.59
C GLY A 485 -0.69 -15.08 -27.37
N SER A 486 0.34 -14.29 -27.72
CA SER A 486 1.49 -14.75 -28.50
C SER A 486 2.62 -15.28 -27.59
N GLU A 487 3.17 -16.46 -27.92
CA GLU A 487 4.33 -17.01 -27.25
C GLU A 487 5.62 -16.25 -27.58
N THR A 488 5.70 -15.68 -28.79
CA THR A 488 6.89 -14.99 -29.30
C THR A 488 6.67 -13.48 -29.38
N VAL A 489 7.74 -12.72 -29.26
CA VAL A 489 7.73 -11.27 -29.45
C VAL A 489 8.07 -10.98 -30.93
N ASN A 490 7.09 -10.57 -31.73
CA ASN A 490 7.26 -10.28 -33.15
C ASN A 490 7.54 -8.79 -33.42
N SER A 491 7.66 -8.40 -34.72
CA SER A 491 7.92 -7.03 -35.16
C SER A 491 6.82 -6.03 -34.76
N ASP A 492 5.55 -6.47 -34.74
CA ASP A 492 4.41 -5.60 -34.42
C ASP A 492 4.41 -5.22 -32.94
N HIS A 493 4.71 -6.22 -32.07
CA HIS A 493 4.87 -5.99 -30.63
C HIS A 493 6.02 -5.01 -30.33
N ILE A 494 7.15 -5.13 -31.05
CA ILE A 494 8.28 -4.19 -30.94
C ILE A 494 7.87 -2.80 -31.43
N SER A 495 7.19 -2.71 -32.59
CA SER A 495 6.73 -1.44 -33.16
C SER A 495 5.83 -0.69 -32.19
N GLN A 496 4.84 -1.39 -31.59
CA GLN A 496 3.95 -0.80 -30.58
C GLN A 496 4.72 -0.34 -29.33
N ALA A 497 5.65 -1.14 -28.83
CA ALA A 497 6.47 -0.79 -27.66
C ALA A 497 7.34 0.44 -27.91
N VAL A 498 7.88 0.60 -29.12
CA VAL A 498 8.70 1.75 -29.55
C VAL A 498 7.87 3.04 -29.59
N GLN A 499 6.61 2.97 -30.03
CA GLN A 499 5.72 4.16 -30.06
C GLN A 499 5.61 4.81 -28.69
N TYR A 500 5.61 4.03 -27.62
CA TYR A 500 5.55 4.53 -26.23
C TYR A 500 6.85 5.17 -25.73
N ARG A 501 7.88 5.26 -26.59
CA ARG A 501 9.14 5.98 -26.31
C ARG A 501 9.38 7.12 -27.29
N SER A 502 8.41 7.44 -28.17
CA SER A 502 8.53 8.51 -29.18
C SER A 502 8.76 9.90 -28.58
N LEU A 503 8.20 10.18 -27.39
CA LEU A 503 8.40 11.43 -26.67
C LEU A 503 9.86 11.65 -26.20
N ASP A 504 10.66 10.60 -26.11
CA ASP A 504 12.10 10.72 -25.78
C ASP A 504 12.84 11.61 -26.79
N ARG A 505 12.45 11.59 -28.05
CA ARG A 505 13.05 12.39 -29.10
C ARG A 505 12.40 13.75 -29.27
N THR A 506 11.08 13.85 -29.14
CA THR A 506 10.32 15.07 -29.44
C THR A 506 10.27 16.05 -28.29
N LEU A 507 10.04 15.56 -27.07
CA LEU A 507 9.84 16.39 -25.90
C LEU A 507 11.06 16.38 -24.95
N TRP A 508 11.72 15.21 -24.77
CA TRP A 508 12.75 15.05 -23.76
C TRP A 508 14.19 15.24 -24.26
N ARG A 509 14.41 15.47 -25.58
CA ARG A 509 15.76 15.58 -26.17
C ARG A 509 16.65 16.62 -25.48
N ASN A 510 16.06 17.69 -24.96
CA ASN A 510 16.77 18.79 -24.33
C ASN A 510 16.75 18.72 -22.78
N VAL A 511 16.20 17.65 -22.19
CA VAL A 511 16.09 17.43 -20.74
C VAL A 511 17.07 16.37 -20.24
N LYS A 512 17.49 15.49 -21.16
CA LYS A 512 18.49 14.42 -20.91
C LYS A 512 19.96 14.97 -21.07
#